data_67b10ba3615f575510fc05e7bcfdb1bc
#
_entry.id   67b10ba3615f575510fc05e7bcfdb1bc
#
_cell.length_a   1.000
_cell.length_b   1.000
_cell.length_c   1.000
_cell.angle_alpha   90.00
_cell.angle_beta   90.00
_cell.angle_gamma   90.00
#
_symmetry.space_group_name_H-M   'P 1'
#
loop_
_entity.id
_entity.type
_entity.pdbx_description
1 polymer ?
#
loop_
_entity_poly.entity_id
_entity_poly.type
_entity_poly.pdbx_seq_one_letter_code
_entity_poly.pdbx_strand_id
1 'polypeptide(L)'
;MLKTVRVAAVSVDSTTGDWNDNLKKITEWTKQAADSGVHLILFQELSLSGFIPNHPTGDHDQWLRATLKRTRQIAQPIPGSWIEGLVKAAKKYDLLISAGILEDAGNLLHNTQVIVGPGGLLGNWRKMHIPMYEAPFYNGGGMPEVIETSIGRLGVNICFDAMLPESTRLLAVQSVDIVLFPFAADPAPATVGAWSAWARPFLQARCSENGVFGIASNYVGRVECLGTEQFFPGGGMVLDPRGEILAESSTPTGQPGMVIADLDASDLQAARAEPEYAFRYRRPELYHSLTVETPPTDLLRKHGGKTGAELKAEGK
;
A
#
# COMPACT_ATOMS: atom_id res chain seq x y z
N MET A 1 17.56 3.94 13.23
CA MET A 1 16.36 3.33 13.82
C MET A 1 16.49 3.32 15.34
N LEU A 2 15.39 3.53 16.08
CA LEU A 2 15.35 3.29 17.55
C LEU A 2 15.71 1.83 17.85
N LYS A 3 16.16 1.54 19.08
CA LYS A 3 16.50 0.17 19.49
C LYS A 3 15.31 -0.77 19.34
N THR A 4 14.12 -0.33 19.75
CA THR A 4 12.86 -1.04 19.57
C THR A 4 11.79 -0.08 19.10
N VAL A 5 11.03 -0.44 18.07
CA VAL A 5 9.92 0.34 17.53
C VAL A 5 8.65 -0.49 17.61
N ARG A 6 7.68 -0.05 18.41
CA ARG A 6 6.36 -0.68 18.45
C ARG A 6 5.50 -0.12 17.33
N VAL A 7 4.93 -1.01 16.51
CA VAL A 7 4.14 -0.66 15.34
C VAL A 7 2.77 -1.29 15.37
N ALA A 8 1.81 -0.66 14.68
CA ALA A 8 0.47 -1.20 14.50
C ALA A 8 0.06 -1.19 13.03
N ALA A 9 -0.56 -2.29 12.57
CA ALA A 9 -1.29 -2.38 11.32
C ALA A 9 -2.79 -2.43 11.64
N VAL A 10 -3.57 -1.51 11.08
CA VAL A 10 -5.00 -1.35 11.38
C VAL A 10 -5.83 -1.47 10.11
N SER A 11 -6.80 -2.38 10.15
CA SER A 11 -7.89 -2.46 9.18
C SER A 11 -9.09 -1.70 9.74
N VAL A 12 -9.49 -0.59 9.10
CA VAL A 12 -10.64 0.21 9.51
C VAL A 12 -11.70 0.23 8.41
N ASP A 13 -12.97 0.15 8.79
CA ASP A 13 -14.09 0.31 7.86
C ASP A 13 -14.24 1.78 7.45
N SER A 14 -13.89 2.09 6.21
CA SER A 14 -13.96 3.44 5.69
C SER A 14 -15.07 3.59 4.67
N THR A 15 -15.82 4.70 4.76
CA THR A 15 -16.93 5.02 3.88
C THR A 15 -16.45 5.89 2.70
N THR A 16 -16.80 5.52 1.47
CA THR A 16 -16.39 6.24 0.26
C THR A 16 -16.86 7.69 0.26
N GLY A 17 -15.91 8.61 0.35
CA GLY A 17 -16.14 10.06 0.32
C GLY A 17 -16.65 10.66 1.64
N ASP A 18 -16.76 9.89 2.71
CA ASP A 18 -17.06 10.42 4.05
C ASP A 18 -15.77 10.68 4.85
N TRP A 19 -15.11 11.75 4.50
CA TRP A 19 -13.86 12.18 5.09
C TRP A 19 -13.94 12.43 6.60
N ASN A 20 -15.08 12.95 7.09
CA ASN A 20 -15.26 13.27 8.51
C ASN A 20 -15.35 12.00 9.36
N ASP A 21 -16.17 11.04 8.96
CA ASP A 21 -16.32 9.78 9.68
C ASP A 21 -15.03 8.96 9.62
N ASN A 22 -14.39 8.88 8.44
CA ASN A 22 -13.13 8.17 8.27
C ASN A 22 -12.02 8.78 9.14
N LEU A 23 -11.87 10.11 9.17
CA LEU A 23 -10.89 10.78 10.05
C LEU A 23 -11.18 10.54 11.53
N LYS A 24 -12.45 10.53 11.92
CA LYS A 24 -12.87 10.20 13.29
C LYS A 24 -12.44 8.79 13.67
N LYS A 25 -12.75 7.78 12.84
CA LYS A 25 -12.36 6.39 13.04
C LYS A 25 -10.83 6.23 13.11
N ILE A 26 -10.10 6.84 12.17
CA ILE A 26 -8.63 6.86 12.19
C ILE A 26 -8.11 7.44 13.51
N THR A 27 -8.71 8.54 14.00
CA THR A 27 -8.31 9.17 15.26
C THR A 27 -8.59 8.27 16.47
N GLU A 28 -9.70 7.55 16.48
CA GLU A 28 -10.06 6.60 17.54
C GLU A 28 -9.10 5.42 17.61
N TRP A 29 -8.73 4.83 16.46
CA TRP A 29 -7.73 3.77 16.38
C TRP A 29 -6.33 4.28 16.73
N THR A 30 -6.00 5.51 16.33
CA THR A 30 -4.73 6.17 16.71
C THR A 30 -4.62 6.30 18.23
N LYS A 31 -5.72 6.66 18.91
CA LYS A 31 -5.75 6.70 20.37
C LYS A 31 -5.48 5.33 20.97
N GLN A 32 -6.14 4.28 20.50
CA GLN A 32 -5.95 2.91 21.01
C GLN A 32 -4.50 2.43 20.81
N ALA A 33 -3.90 2.75 19.66
CA ALA A 33 -2.51 2.45 19.38
C ALA A 33 -1.56 3.19 20.34
N ALA A 34 -1.81 4.48 20.59
CA ALA A 34 -1.04 5.27 21.56
C ALA A 34 -1.15 4.72 22.99
N ASP A 35 -2.35 4.34 23.42
CA ASP A 35 -2.59 3.71 24.73
C ASP A 35 -1.80 2.37 24.85
N SER A 36 -1.42 1.75 23.72
CA SER A 36 -0.58 0.55 23.65
C SER A 36 0.92 0.83 23.43
N GLY A 37 1.34 2.10 23.45
CA GLY A 37 2.73 2.51 23.29
C GLY A 37 3.27 2.40 21.86
N VAL A 38 2.38 2.46 20.85
CA VAL A 38 2.75 2.40 19.41
C VAL A 38 3.43 3.69 18.99
N HIS A 39 4.52 3.59 18.22
CA HIS A 39 5.25 4.71 17.63
C HIS A 39 4.81 5.02 16.18
N LEU A 40 4.34 4.01 15.46
CA LEU A 40 3.87 4.13 14.08
C LEU A 40 2.62 3.27 13.86
N ILE A 41 1.55 3.89 13.36
CA ILE A 41 0.33 3.20 12.95
C ILE A 41 0.17 3.27 11.43
N LEU A 42 -0.08 2.12 10.80
CA LEU A 42 -0.41 1.98 9.39
C LEU A 42 -1.91 1.69 9.24
N PHE A 43 -2.61 2.53 8.53
CA PHE A 43 -3.93 2.27 7.99
C PHE A 43 -3.85 1.78 6.54
N GLN A 44 -4.86 1.04 6.10
CA GLN A 44 -4.94 0.48 4.76
C GLN A 44 -4.97 1.55 3.65
N GLU A 45 -4.84 1.09 2.42
CA GLU A 45 -4.97 1.88 1.18
C GLU A 45 -6.28 2.67 1.16
N LEU A 46 -6.25 3.94 0.75
CA LEU A 46 -7.40 4.86 0.66
C LEU A 46 -8.24 4.97 1.95
N SER A 47 -7.65 4.70 3.11
CA SER A 47 -8.35 4.66 4.40
C SER A 47 -9.07 5.96 4.77
N LEU A 48 -8.54 7.12 4.39
CA LEU A 48 -9.12 8.43 4.72
C LEU A 48 -10.21 8.85 3.72
N SER A 49 -10.03 8.59 2.42
CA SER A 49 -11.02 8.92 1.38
C SER A 49 -12.11 7.88 1.20
N GLY A 50 -11.88 6.67 1.68
CA GLY A 50 -12.64 5.49 1.33
C GLY A 50 -12.28 4.95 -0.05
N PHE A 51 -12.51 3.66 -0.28
CA PHE A 51 -12.28 2.97 -1.54
C PHE A 51 -13.49 3.15 -2.48
N ILE A 52 -13.25 3.23 -3.78
CA ILE A 52 -14.31 3.22 -4.80
C ILE A 52 -14.35 1.84 -5.43
N PRO A 53 -15.49 1.09 -5.32
CA PRO A 53 -15.61 -0.24 -5.91
C PRO A 53 -15.21 -0.25 -7.38
N ASN A 54 -14.35 -1.19 -7.77
CA ASN A 54 -13.77 -1.27 -9.11
C ASN A 54 -14.17 -2.56 -9.87
N HIS A 55 -15.15 -3.32 -9.35
CA HIS A 55 -15.73 -4.49 -10.00
C HIS A 55 -17.14 -4.17 -10.51
N PRO A 56 -17.29 -3.61 -11.73
CA PRO A 56 -18.57 -3.15 -12.22
C PRO A 56 -19.56 -4.28 -12.45
N THR A 57 -20.83 -4.02 -12.13
CA THR A 57 -21.97 -4.85 -12.52
C THR A 57 -22.86 -4.06 -13.47
N GLY A 58 -23.31 -4.63 -14.58
CA GLY A 58 -24.21 -3.96 -15.53
C GLY A 58 -23.48 -3.21 -16.64
N ASP A 59 -24.00 -2.04 -17.03
CA ASP A 59 -23.45 -1.24 -18.14
C ASP A 59 -22.09 -0.63 -17.76
N HIS A 60 -21.03 -1.15 -18.38
CA HIS A 60 -19.65 -0.76 -18.09
C HIS A 60 -19.37 0.71 -18.43
N ASP A 61 -19.86 1.23 -19.54
CA ASP A 61 -19.62 2.62 -19.96
C ASP A 61 -20.31 3.63 -19.03
N GLN A 62 -21.56 3.35 -18.66
CA GLN A 62 -22.28 4.18 -17.69
C GLN A 62 -21.60 4.19 -16.33
N TRP A 63 -21.21 3.01 -15.83
CA TRP A 63 -20.46 2.86 -14.57
C TRP A 63 -19.14 3.63 -14.61
N LEU A 64 -18.35 3.47 -15.67
CA LEU A 64 -17.06 4.14 -15.84
C LEU A 64 -17.19 5.66 -15.76
N ARG A 65 -18.13 6.24 -16.49
CA ARG A 65 -18.38 7.70 -16.49
C ARG A 65 -18.83 8.23 -15.14
N ALA A 66 -19.74 7.51 -14.48
CA ALA A 66 -20.21 7.87 -13.15
C ALA A 66 -19.10 7.79 -12.11
N THR A 67 -18.28 6.74 -12.16
CA THR A 67 -17.14 6.52 -11.25
C THR A 67 -16.07 7.57 -11.44
N LEU A 68 -15.68 7.91 -12.68
CA LEU A 68 -14.73 9.01 -12.97
C LEU A 68 -15.21 10.34 -12.38
N LYS A 69 -16.49 10.67 -12.56
CA LYS A 69 -17.09 11.88 -11.98
C LYS A 69 -17.02 11.85 -10.45
N ARG A 70 -17.36 10.71 -9.83
CA ARG A 70 -17.35 10.55 -8.37
C ARG A 70 -15.94 10.62 -7.80
N THR A 71 -14.97 10.01 -8.47
CA THR A 71 -13.55 10.05 -8.09
C THR A 71 -13.05 11.50 -8.00
N ARG A 72 -13.36 12.31 -9.01
CA ARG A 72 -13.05 13.76 -9.01
C ARG A 72 -13.71 14.54 -7.88
N GLN A 73 -14.95 14.20 -7.52
CA GLN A 73 -15.68 14.86 -6.43
C GLN A 73 -15.12 14.55 -5.05
N ILE A 74 -14.56 13.34 -4.88
CA ILE A 74 -14.00 12.87 -3.61
C ILE A 74 -12.57 13.35 -3.43
N ALA A 75 -11.75 13.35 -4.49
CA ALA A 75 -10.34 13.65 -4.43
C ALA A 75 -10.04 15.00 -3.75
N GLN A 76 -8.94 15.05 -3.00
CA GLN A 76 -8.52 16.23 -2.25
C GLN A 76 -7.02 16.51 -2.48
N PRO A 77 -6.61 17.79 -2.46
CA PRO A 77 -5.21 18.13 -2.65
C PRO A 77 -4.35 17.75 -1.43
N ILE A 78 -3.06 17.51 -1.70
CA ILE A 78 -2.01 17.38 -0.69
C ILE A 78 -1.00 18.54 -0.90
N PRO A 79 -0.77 19.39 0.13
CA PRO A 79 -1.41 19.43 1.44
C PRO A 79 -2.85 19.92 1.39
N GLY A 80 -3.62 19.65 2.46
CA GLY A 80 -5.02 20.05 2.58
C GLY A 80 -5.57 19.85 4.00
N SER A 81 -6.80 20.28 4.24
CA SER A 81 -7.42 20.27 5.58
C SER A 81 -7.47 18.88 6.24
N TRP A 82 -7.58 17.82 5.44
CA TRP A 82 -7.61 16.46 5.94
C TRP A 82 -6.24 16.00 6.46
N ILE A 83 -5.16 16.43 5.79
CA ILE A 83 -3.79 16.22 6.27
C ILE A 83 -3.58 16.94 7.61
N GLU A 84 -4.10 18.16 7.76
CA GLU A 84 -4.06 18.88 9.03
C GLU A 84 -4.81 18.12 10.14
N GLY A 85 -5.91 17.46 9.82
CA GLY A 85 -6.66 16.59 10.74
C GLY A 85 -5.82 15.42 11.23
N LEU A 86 -5.10 14.72 10.32
CA LEU A 86 -4.17 13.67 10.68
C LEU A 86 -2.99 14.18 11.53
N VAL A 87 -2.42 15.34 11.17
CA VAL A 87 -1.34 16.00 11.95
C VAL A 87 -1.80 16.35 13.35
N LYS A 88 -3.03 16.84 13.52
CA LYS A 88 -3.61 17.10 14.85
C LYS A 88 -3.69 15.83 15.69
N ALA A 89 -4.11 14.70 15.09
CA ALA A 89 -4.14 13.41 15.77
C ALA A 89 -2.71 12.92 16.12
N ALA A 90 -1.78 12.98 15.18
CA ALA A 90 -0.38 12.61 15.39
C ALA A 90 0.26 13.41 16.53
N LYS A 91 0.02 14.74 16.57
CA LYS A 91 0.50 15.63 17.63
C LYS A 91 -0.13 15.32 18.98
N LYS A 92 -1.44 15.04 18.99
CA LYS A 92 -2.18 14.74 20.23
C LYS A 92 -1.71 13.45 20.89
N TYR A 93 -1.36 12.45 20.10
CA TYR A 93 -1.02 11.11 20.58
C TYR A 93 0.46 10.77 20.47
N ASP A 94 1.29 11.72 20.00
CA ASP A 94 2.76 11.63 19.86
C ASP A 94 3.25 10.38 19.13
N LEU A 95 2.68 10.12 17.94
CA LEU A 95 3.08 9.00 17.09
C LEU A 95 2.99 9.34 15.59
N LEU A 96 3.58 8.49 14.75
CA LEU A 96 3.49 8.60 13.30
C LEU A 96 2.23 7.91 12.80
N ILE A 97 1.49 8.57 11.88
CA ILE A 97 0.29 8.01 11.24
C ILE A 97 0.53 7.90 9.75
N SER A 98 0.33 6.69 9.20
CA SER A 98 0.27 6.46 7.76
C SER A 98 -1.16 6.16 7.34
N ALA A 99 -1.73 6.95 6.41
CA ALA A 99 -3.11 6.81 5.93
C ALA A 99 -3.21 7.05 4.43
N GLY A 100 -4.15 6.34 3.78
CA GLY A 100 -4.39 6.42 2.33
C GLY A 100 -5.39 7.51 1.97
N ILE A 101 -5.13 8.25 0.91
CA ILE A 101 -5.92 9.36 0.40
C ILE A 101 -6.06 9.29 -1.13
N LEU A 102 -7.22 9.61 -1.64
CA LEU A 102 -7.43 9.91 -3.04
C LEU A 102 -6.98 11.36 -3.29
N GLU A 103 -5.83 11.50 -3.95
CA GLU A 103 -5.18 12.79 -4.19
C GLU A 103 -5.68 13.45 -5.47
N ASP A 104 -6.04 14.73 -5.38
CA ASP A 104 -6.20 15.62 -6.53
C ASP A 104 -4.89 16.42 -6.75
N ALA A 105 -4.14 16.05 -7.78
CA ALA A 105 -2.95 16.76 -8.22
C ALA A 105 -3.24 17.71 -9.40
N GLY A 106 -4.43 18.30 -9.43
CA GLY A 106 -4.91 19.17 -10.50
C GLY A 106 -5.50 18.36 -11.66
N ASN A 107 -4.74 18.16 -12.75
CA ASN A 107 -5.25 17.40 -13.90
C ASN A 107 -5.23 15.89 -13.71
N LEU A 108 -4.46 15.39 -12.73
CA LEU A 108 -4.24 13.97 -12.47
C LEU A 108 -4.79 13.59 -11.09
N LEU A 109 -5.27 12.36 -10.97
CA LEU A 109 -5.69 11.75 -9.71
C LEU A 109 -4.73 10.62 -9.33
N HIS A 110 -4.38 10.53 -8.05
CA HIS A 110 -3.51 9.49 -7.56
C HIS A 110 -4.08 8.80 -6.32
N ASN A 111 -3.81 7.52 -6.24
CA ASN A 111 -3.94 6.75 -5.02
C ASN A 111 -2.66 6.98 -4.22
N THR A 112 -2.76 7.69 -3.09
CA THR A 112 -1.60 8.20 -2.36
C THR A 112 -1.66 7.77 -0.89
N GLN A 113 -0.54 7.31 -0.36
CA GLN A 113 -0.34 7.08 1.07
C GLN A 113 0.49 8.22 1.64
N VAL A 114 0.04 8.81 2.73
CA VAL A 114 0.79 9.85 3.44
C VAL A 114 1.36 9.32 4.75
N ILE A 115 2.44 9.93 5.22
CA ILE A 115 2.94 9.76 6.59
C ILE A 115 2.99 11.14 7.23
N VAL A 116 2.32 11.27 8.36
CA VAL A 116 2.34 12.47 9.19
C VAL A 116 2.93 12.16 10.57
N GLY A 117 3.52 13.16 11.19
CA GLY A 117 3.99 13.11 12.56
C GLY A 117 3.55 14.34 13.36
N PRO A 118 3.95 14.47 14.63
CA PRO A 118 3.63 15.62 15.47
C PRO A 118 4.05 16.97 14.87
N GLY A 119 5.09 16.97 14.03
CA GLY A 119 5.64 18.16 13.36
C GLY A 119 4.98 18.52 12.03
N GLY A 120 4.13 17.64 11.46
CA GLY A 120 3.49 17.89 10.17
C GLY A 120 3.52 16.69 9.22
N LEU A 121 3.27 16.95 7.92
CA LEU A 121 3.42 15.98 6.84
C LEU A 121 4.92 15.68 6.65
N LEU A 122 5.27 14.40 6.69
CA LEU A 122 6.65 13.91 6.52
C LEU A 122 6.92 13.46 5.09
N GLY A 123 5.92 12.87 4.41
CA GLY A 123 6.04 12.42 3.04
C GLY A 123 4.72 11.88 2.50
N ASN A 124 4.68 11.73 1.18
CA ASN A 124 3.56 11.14 0.46
C ASN A 124 4.08 10.25 -0.68
N TRP A 125 3.44 9.10 -0.86
CA TRP A 125 3.76 8.10 -1.89
C TRP A 125 2.55 7.86 -2.74
N ARG A 126 2.70 8.06 -4.05
CA ARG A 126 1.68 7.72 -5.04
C ARG A 126 1.89 6.27 -5.48
N LYS A 127 0.84 5.48 -5.56
CA LYS A 127 0.88 4.13 -6.11
C LYS A 127 1.54 4.16 -7.48
N MET A 128 2.63 3.41 -7.64
CA MET A 128 3.43 3.42 -8.87
C MET A 128 2.76 2.61 -9.98
N HIS A 129 2.31 1.42 -9.63
CA HIS A 129 1.75 0.46 -10.56
C HIS A 129 0.24 0.37 -10.36
N ILE A 130 -0.50 0.84 -11.35
CA ILE A 130 -1.96 0.87 -11.32
C ILE A 130 -2.50 -0.39 -11.97
N PRO A 131 -3.20 -1.27 -11.21
CA PRO A 131 -3.80 -2.47 -11.78
C PRO A 131 -4.91 -2.12 -12.77
N MET A 132 -5.23 -3.06 -13.67
CA MET A 132 -6.15 -2.88 -14.79
C MET A 132 -7.48 -2.23 -14.41
N TYR A 133 -8.10 -2.65 -13.30
CA TYR A 133 -9.41 -2.13 -12.87
C TYR A 133 -9.35 -0.72 -12.28
N GLU A 134 -8.16 -0.25 -11.91
CA GLU A 134 -7.93 1.09 -11.36
C GLU A 134 -7.37 2.06 -12.43
N ALA A 135 -6.80 1.53 -13.50
CA ALA A 135 -6.16 2.32 -14.56
C ALA A 135 -7.03 3.43 -15.18
N PRO A 136 -8.37 3.29 -15.28
CA PRO A 136 -9.21 4.39 -15.74
C PRO A 136 -9.32 5.57 -14.77
N PHE A 137 -9.01 5.38 -13.48
CA PHE A 137 -9.26 6.35 -12.42
C PHE A 137 -8.00 7.05 -11.92
N TYR A 138 -6.88 6.32 -11.85
CA TYR A 138 -5.65 6.80 -11.22
C TYR A 138 -4.48 6.83 -12.19
N ASN A 139 -3.59 7.77 -11.95
CA ASN A 139 -2.31 7.86 -12.63
C ASN A 139 -1.21 7.29 -11.74
N GLY A 140 -0.26 6.58 -12.35
CA GLY A 140 0.90 6.06 -11.65
C GLY A 140 1.76 7.16 -11.03
N GLY A 141 2.37 6.85 -9.89
CA GLY A 141 3.36 7.70 -9.23
C GLY A 141 4.74 7.62 -9.88
N GLY A 142 5.64 8.49 -9.43
CA GLY A 142 7.05 8.46 -9.81
C GLY A 142 7.91 7.56 -8.90
N MET A 143 9.22 7.81 -8.93
CA MET A 143 10.19 7.14 -8.07
C MET A 143 9.82 7.28 -6.60
N PRO A 144 9.74 6.17 -5.83
CA PRO A 144 9.42 6.24 -4.42
C PRO A 144 10.62 6.79 -3.63
N GLU A 145 10.34 7.62 -2.63
CA GLU A 145 11.37 8.19 -1.75
C GLU A 145 11.40 7.47 -0.41
N VAL A 146 12.56 7.50 0.25
CA VAL A 146 12.74 7.06 1.63
C VAL A 146 12.90 8.28 2.51
N ILE A 147 12.08 8.38 3.56
CA ILE A 147 12.17 9.47 4.54
C ILE A 147 12.88 9.02 5.82
N GLU A 148 13.64 9.94 6.41
CA GLU A 148 14.23 9.75 7.72
C GLU A 148 13.27 10.22 8.81
N THR A 149 13.10 9.38 9.83
CA THR A 149 12.24 9.67 10.98
C THR A 149 12.95 9.34 12.29
N SER A 150 12.37 9.72 13.42
CA SER A 150 12.88 9.37 14.74
C SER A 150 12.93 7.86 15.01
N ILE A 151 12.11 7.08 14.31
CA ILE A 151 12.01 5.63 14.51
C ILE A 151 12.81 4.82 13.49
N GLY A 152 13.34 5.43 12.44
CA GLY A 152 14.07 4.80 11.35
C GLY A 152 13.69 5.37 9.99
N ARG A 153 14.17 4.74 8.93
CA ARG A 153 13.96 5.14 7.53
C ARG A 153 12.75 4.40 6.97
N LEU A 154 11.74 5.16 6.55
CA LEU A 154 10.45 4.64 6.11
C LEU A 154 10.26 4.80 4.61
N GLY A 155 9.59 3.82 4.01
CA GLY A 155 9.12 3.86 2.63
C GLY A 155 7.76 3.17 2.50
N VAL A 156 7.07 3.39 1.38
CA VAL A 156 5.73 2.83 1.14
C VAL A 156 5.67 2.18 -0.24
N ASN A 157 5.09 0.97 -0.29
CA ASN A 157 4.63 0.32 -1.52
C ASN A 157 3.13 0.04 -1.40
N ILE A 158 2.32 0.66 -2.24
CA ILE A 158 0.85 0.57 -2.11
C ILE A 158 0.34 -0.64 -2.88
N CYS A 159 -0.20 -1.62 -2.15
CA CYS A 159 -0.98 -2.76 -2.66
C CYS A 159 -0.26 -3.48 -3.82
N PHE A 160 -0.68 -3.25 -5.05
CA PHE A 160 -0.10 -3.89 -6.26
C PHE A 160 1.40 -3.66 -6.41
N ASP A 161 1.94 -2.55 -5.90
CA ASP A 161 3.39 -2.29 -5.88
C ASP A 161 4.16 -3.41 -5.16
N ALA A 162 3.61 -3.98 -4.09
CA ALA A 162 4.25 -5.06 -3.32
C ALA A 162 4.42 -6.35 -4.13
N MET A 163 3.62 -6.57 -5.17
CA MET A 163 3.71 -7.75 -6.03
C MET A 163 4.91 -7.69 -6.97
N LEU A 164 5.41 -6.49 -7.28
CA LEU A 164 6.56 -6.28 -8.15
C LEU A 164 7.83 -6.16 -7.30
N PRO A 165 8.83 -7.07 -7.46
CA PRO A 165 10.05 -7.04 -6.66
C PRO A 165 10.84 -5.74 -6.81
N GLU A 166 10.77 -5.10 -7.96
CA GLU A 166 11.43 -3.83 -8.26
C GLU A 166 10.98 -2.72 -7.30
N SER A 167 9.70 -2.67 -6.96
CA SER A 167 9.14 -1.60 -6.12
C SER A 167 9.80 -1.52 -4.76
N THR A 168 9.90 -2.65 -4.05
CA THR A 168 10.58 -2.68 -2.75
C THR A 168 12.08 -2.53 -2.90
N ARG A 169 12.66 -3.03 -4.01
CA ARG A 169 14.08 -2.88 -4.31
C ARG A 169 14.47 -1.41 -4.50
N LEU A 170 13.63 -0.59 -5.12
CA LEU A 170 13.84 0.86 -5.26
C LEU A 170 13.94 1.57 -3.91
N LEU A 171 13.17 1.16 -2.92
CA LEU A 171 13.28 1.65 -1.54
C LEU A 171 14.54 1.10 -0.85
N ALA A 172 14.84 -0.17 -1.04
CA ALA A 172 15.97 -0.84 -0.40
C ALA A 172 17.34 -0.26 -0.83
N VAL A 173 17.50 0.12 -2.11
CA VAL A 173 18.73 0.80 -2.58
C VAL A 173 18.93 2.18 -1.96
N GLN A 174 17.87 2.78 -1.42
CA GLN A 174 17.89 4.01 -0.63
C GLN A 174 18.06 3.74 0.87
N SER A 175 18.33 2.47 1.25
CA SER A 175 18.56 2.01 2.62
C SER A 175 17.36 2.15 3.55
N VAL A 176 16.14 1.88 3.08
CA VAL A 176 14.94 1.83 3.92
C VAL A 176 15.09 0.79 5.04
N ASP A 177 14.52 1.07 6.21
CA ASP A 177 14.50 0.15 7.35
C ASP A 177 13.15 -0.57 7.48
N ILE A 178 12.06 0.18 7.27
CA ILE A 178 10.69 -0.30 7.41
C ILE A 178 9.90 0.08 6.16
N VAL A 179 9.28 -0.90 5.52
CA VAL A 179 8.38 -0.71 4.36
C VAL A 179 6.94 -0.91 4.79
N LEU A 180 6.09 0.06 4.47
CA LEU A 180 4.65 0.02 4.70
C LEU A 180 3.95 -0.50 3.45
N PHE A 181 3.06 -1.47 3.64
CA PHE A 181 2.30 -2.12 2.58
C PHE A 181 0.78 -1.96 2.84
N PRO A 182 0.19 -0.79 2.56
CA PRO A 182 -1.26 -0.62 2.63
C PRO A 182 -1.94 -1.32 1.44
N PHE A 183 -3.01 -2.08 1.71
CA PHE A 183 -3.77 -2.85 0.72
C PHE A 183 -5.26 -2.50 0.72
N ALA A 184 -5.88 -2.68 -0.44
CA ALA A 184 -7.30 -2.89 -0.62
C ALA A 184 -7.49 -4.09 -1.56
N ALA A 185 -7.38 -5.29 -0.99
CA ALA A 185 -7.38 -6.55 -1.73
C ALA A 185 -8.45 -7.51 -1.19
N ASP A 186 -9.16 -8.16 -2.11
CA ASP A 186 -10.29 -9.07 -1.87
C ASP A 186 -10.13 -10.43 -2.58
N PRO A 187 -9.02 -11.17 -2.34
CA PRO A 187 -8.81 -12.47 -2.98
C PRO A 187 -9.94 -13.45 -2.62
N ALA A 188 -10.37 -14.24 -3.58
CA ALA A 188 -11.42 -15.24 -3.38
C ALA A 188 -10.89 -16.52 -2.70
N PRO A 189 -11.60 -17.07 -1.68
CA PRO A 189 -12.75 -16.46 -1.00
C PRO A 189 -12.33 -15.25 -0.18
N ALA A 190 -13.19 -14.22 -0.07
CA ALA A 190 -12.86 -12.99 0.63
C ALA A 190 -12.85 -13.20 2.16
N THR A 191 -11.80 -13.82 2.68
CA THR A 191 -11.55 -14.09 4.10
C THR A 191 -10.18 -13.59 4.53
N VAL A 192 -9.99 -13.29 5.81
CA VAL A 192 -8.69 -12.89 6.36
C VAL A 192 -7.63 -13.96 6.08
N GLY A 193 -7.99 -15.25 6.24
CA GLY A 193 -7.06 -16.35 5.96
C GLY A 193 -6.67 -16.45 4.48
N ALA A 194 -7.59 -16.20 3.55
CA ALA A 194 -7.30 -16.20 2.10
C ALA A 194 -6.42 -14.99 1.73
N TRP A 195 -6.68 -13.80 2.28
CA TRP A 195 -5.83 -12.64 2.09
C TRP A 195 -4.42 -12.91 2.61
N SER A 196 -4.30 -13.45 3.81
CA SER A 196 -3.01 -13.80 4.42
C SER A 196 -2.25 -14.83 3.56
N ALA A 197 -2.90 -15.90 3.14
CA ALA A 197 -2.30 -16.92 2.28
C ALA A 197 -1.82 -16.37 0.93
N TRP A 198 -2.58 -15.41 0.36
CA TRP A 198 -2.23 -14.74 -0.89
C TRP A 198 -1.07 -13.73 -0.71
N ALA A 199 -1.10 -12.92 0.37
CA ALA A 199 -0.12 -11.85 0.61
C ALA A 199 1.24 -12.38 1.12
N ARG A 200 1.21 -13.42 1.94
CA ARG A 200 2.39 -13.98 2.63
C ARG A 200 3.57 -14.27 1.71
N PRO A 201 3.43 -15.00 0.57
CA PRO A 201 4.59 -15.38 -0.25
C PRO A 201 5.39 -14.19 -0.77
N PHE A 202 4.71 -13.15 -1.26
CA PHE A 202 5.43 -11.99 -1.78
C PHE A 202 5.89 -11.04 -0.67
N LEU A 203 5.13 -10.82 0.40
CA LEU A 203 5.57 -9.95 1.50
C LEU A 203 6.81 -10.52 2.21
N GLN A 204 6.83 -11.83 2.49
CA GLN A 204 8.01 -12.51 3.06
C GLN A 204 9.23 -12.37 2.14
N ALA A 205 9.04 -12.59 0.82
CA ALA A 205 10.12 -12.38 -0.15
C ALA A 205 10.61 -10.93 -0.15
N ARG A 206 9.71 -9.92 -0.17
CA ARG A 206 10.10 -8.50 -0.15
C ARG A 206 10.90 -8.14 1.08
N CYS A 207 10.54 -8.67 2.25
CA CYS A 207 11.28 -8.41 3.48
C CYS A 207 12.64 -9.11 3.46
N SER A 208 12.71 -10.41 3.16
CA SER A 208 13.92 -11.21 3.22
C SER A 208 14.97 -10.83 2.17
N GLU A 209 14.57 -10.65 0.90
CA GLU A 209 15.51 -10.32 -0.19
C GLU A 209 16.10 -8.91 -0.08
N ASN A 210 15.49 -8.04 0.73
CA ASN A 210 15.91 -6.66 0.93
C ASN A 210 16.44 -6.39 2.35
N GLY A 211 16.26 -7.31 3.29
CA GLY A 211 16.67 -7.15 4.69
C GLY A 211 15.98 -5.94 5.33
N VAL A 212 14.63 -5.90 5.27
CA VAL A 212 13.80 -4.80 5.78
C VAL A 212 12.62 -5.34 6.58
N PHE A 213 12.14 -4.57 7.54
CA PHE A 213 10.86 -4.85 8.18
C PHE A 213 9.70 -4.53 7.23
N GLY A 214 8.61 -5.30 7.33
CA GLY A 214 7.36 -5.08 6.60
C GLY A 214 6.17 -4.91 7.54
N ILE A 215 5.31 -3.94 7.25
CA ILE A 215 4.05 -3.73 7.95
C ILE A 215 2.95 -3.69 6.89
N ALA A 216 2.00 -4.61 6.93
CA ALA A 216 0.91 -4.69 5.97
C ALA A 216 -0.45 -4.54 6.65
N SER A 217 -1.35 -3.78 6.03
CA SER A 217 -2.73 -3.62 6.47
C SER A 217 -3.67 -3.68 5.29
N ASN A 218 -4.75 -4.46 5.37
CA ASN A 218 -5.73 -4.61 4.31
C ASN A 218 -7.05 -3.91 4.65
N TYR A 219 -7.76 -3.47 3.62
CA TYR A 219 -9.09 -2.86 3.73
C TYR A 219 -10.10 -3.84 4.33
N VAL A 220 -11.10 -3.34 5.05
CA VAL A 220 -12.12 -4.17 5.70
C VAL A 220 -13.52 -3.65 5.49
N GLY A 221 -14.45 -4.58 5.40
CA GLY A 221 -15.88 -4.30 5.35
C GLY A 221 -16.44 -4.17 3.94
N ARG A 222 -17.71 -3.82 3.88
CA ARG A 222 -18.46 -3.63 2.65
C ARG A 222 -18.36 -2.16 2.22
N VAL A 223 -18.00 -1.96 0.98
CA VAL A 223 -17.94 -0.64 0.35
C VAL A 223 -18.99 -0.59 -0.74
N GLU A 224 -19.82 0.45 -0.72
CA GLU A 224 -20.83 0.69 -1.74
C GLU A 224 -20.65 2.08 -2.32
N CYS A 225 -20.66 2.20 -3.65
CA CYS A 225 -20.64 3.46 -4.36
C CYS A 225 -21.31 3.30 -5.72
N LEU A 226 -22.25 4.20 -6.05
CA LEU A 226 -22.93 4.24 -7.35
C LEU A 226 -23.61 2.91 -7.75
N GLY A 227 -24.17 2.19 -6.78
CA GLY A 227 -24.83 0.90 -6.99
C GLY A 227 -23.88 -0.27 -7.25
N THR A 228 -22.59 -0.07 -7.10
CA THR A 228 -21.58 -1.12 -7.13
C THR A 228 -21.10 -1.38 -5.70
N GLU A 229 -20.98 -2.66 -5.36
CA GLU A 229 -20.58 -3.11 -4.04
C GLU A 229 -19.33 -3.99 -4.14
N GLN A 230 -18.44 -3.85 -3.16
CA GLN A 230 -17.25 -4.69 -3.01
C GLN A 230 -17.02 -4.99 -1.53
N PHE A 231 -16.62 -6.22 -1.21
CA PHE A 231 -16.36 -6.65 0.16
C PHE A 231 -14.88 -6.95 0.35
N PHE A 232 -14.30 -6.39 1.39
CA PHE A 232 -12.91 -6.60 1.78
C PHE A 232 -12.84 -7.36 3.10
N PRO A 233 -11.98 -8.39 3.20
CA PRO A 233 -11.95 -9.25 4.37
C PRO A 233 -11.30 -8.65 5.61
N GLY A 234 -10.47 -7.60 5.46
CA GLY A 234 -9.55 -7.14 6.50
C GLY A 234 -8.23 -7.90 6.47
N GLY A 235 -7.48 -7.80 7.53
CA GLY A 235 -6.20 -8.48 7.72
C GLY A 235 -5.04 -7.52 7.91
N GLY A 236 -4.02 -7.98 8.61
CA GLY A 236 -2.78 -7.26 8.85
C GLY A 236 -1.64 -8.21 9.19
N MET A 237 -0.41 -7.80 8.89
CA MET A 237 0.77 -8.62 9.09
C MET A 237 1.98 -7.73 9.38
N VAL A 238 2.83 -8.15 10.29
CA VAL A 238 4.13 -7.54 10.56
C VAL A 238 5.21 -8.59 10.37
N LEU A 239 6.24 -8.25 9.59
CA LEU A 239 7.31 -9.16 9.19
C LEU A 239 8.69 -8.61 9.61
N ASP A 240 9.56 -9.52 9.95
CA ASP A 240 10.96 -9.22 10.24
C ASP A 240 11.82 -9.13 8.96
N PRO A 241 13.11 -8.72 9.06
CA PRO A 241 14.01 -8.61 7.90
C PRO A 241 14.45 -9.94 7.27
N ARG A 242 14.07 -11.08 7.84
CA ARG A 242 14.24 -12.42 7.25
C ARG A 242 12.98 -12.92 6.56
N GLY A 243 11.87 -12.14 6.64
CA GLY A 243 10.57 -12.50 6.10
C GLY A 243 9.73 -13.36 7.05
N GLU A 244 10.16 -13.51 8.31
CA GLU A 244 9.36 -14.21 9.31
C GLU A 244 8.21 -13.32 9.82
N ILE A 245 7.08 -13.94 10.12
CA ILE A 245 5.90 -13.22 10.60
C ILE A 245 6.03 -12.99 12.11
N LEU A 246 6.18 -11.73 12.52
CA LEU A 246 6.21 -11.31 13.92
C LEU A 246 4.81 -11.29 14.54
N ALA A 247 3.82 -10.83 13.77
CA ALA A 247 2.42 -10.81 14.17
C ALA A 247 1.50 -10.80 12.95
N GLU A 248 0.34 -11.42 13.10
CA GLU A 248 -0.69 -11.51 12.06
C GLU A 248 -2.08 -11.37 12.64
N SER A 249 -3.03 -10.87 11.85
CA SER A 249 -4.41 -10.65 12.29
C SER A 249 -5.12 -11.95 12.58
N SER A 250 -5.69 -12.03 13.78
CA SER A 250 -6.67 -13.04 14.19
C SER A 250 -8.12 -12.50 14.21
N THR A 251 -8.32 -11.27 13.74
CA THR A 251 -9.62 -10.61 13.68
C THR A 251 -10.56 -11.37 12.74
N PRO A 252 -11.84 -11.56 13.12
CA PRO A 252 -12.81 -12.19 12.22
C PRO A 252 -12.96 -11.44 10.90
N THR A 253 -13.18 -12.18 9.82
CA THR A 253 -13.40 -11.62 8.47
C THR A 253 -14.48 -10.56 8.45
N GLY A 254 -14.19 -9.42 7.84
CA GLY A 254 -15.11 -8.27 7.72
C GLY A 254 -15.23 -7.41 8.98
N GLN A 255 -14.40 -7.66 9.99
CA GLN A 255 -14.37 -6.85 11.20
C GLN A 255 -13.11 -5.96 11.23
N PRO A 256 -13.23 -4.69 11.67
CA PRO A 256 -12.08 -3.85 11.95
C PRO A 256 -11.17 -4.46 13.02
N GLY A 257 -9.86 -4.24 12.90
CA GLY A 257 -8.92 -4.79 13.86
C GLY A 257 -7.52 -4.20 13.77
N MET A 258 -6.71 -4.46 14.79
CA MET A 258 -5.35 -3.98 14.92
C MET A 258 -4.39 -5.11 15.26
N VAL A 259 -3.26 -5.15 14.57
CA VAL A 259 -2.11 -6.03 14.85
C VAL A 259 -0.97 -5.18 15.37
N ILE A 260 -0.37 -5.58 16.48
CA ILE A 260 0.76 -4.87 17.10
C ILE A 260 1.96 -5.80 17.16
N ALA A 261 3.15 -5.26 16.85
CA ALA A 261 4.43 -5.95 17.05
C ALA A 261 5.53 -4.97 17.45
N ASP A 262 6.57 -5.51 18.05
CA ASP A 262 7.82 -4.80 18.33
C ASP A 262 8.86 -5.17 17.27
N LEU A 263 9.49 -4.16 16.66
CA LEU A 263 10.59 -4.29 15.71
C LEU A 263 11.91 -4.02 16.45
N ASP A 264 12.81 -5.00 16.54
CA ASP A 264 14.11 -4.81 17.16
C ASP A 264 15.16 -4.44 16.12
N ALA A 265 15.87 -3.33 16.32
CA ALA A 265 16.94 -2.90 15.41
C ALA A 265 18.06 -3.93 15.27
N SER A 266 18.26 -4.80 16.26
CA SER A 266 19.24 -5.87 16.19
C SER A 266 18.89 -6.92 15.12
N ASP A 267 17.61 -7.18 14.87
CA ASP A 267 17.16 -8.12 13.82
C ASP A 267 17.51 -7.58 12.44
N LEU A 268 17.35 -6.26 12.24
CA LEU A 268 17.75 -5.59 11.00
C LEU A 268 19.25 -5.69 10.76
N GLN A 269 20.05 -5.44 11.82
CA GLN A 269 21.50 -5.53 11.77
C GLN A 269 21.95 -6.98 11.51
N ALA A 270 21.36 -7.94 12.21
CA ALA A 270 21.68 -9.37 12.07
C ALA A 270 21.36 -9.87 10.66
N ALA A 271 20.16 -9.57 10.13
CA ALA A 271 19.78 -9.97 8.77
C ALA A 271 20.73 -9.38 7.71
N ARG A 272 21.11 -8.12 7.85
CA ARG A 272 22.06 -7.45 6.94
C ARG A 272 23.52 -7.88 7.15
N ALA A 273 23.84 -8.50 8.26
CA ALA A 273 25.17 -9.05 8.55
C ALA A 273 25.35 -10.49 8.04
N GLU A 274 24.28 -11.22 7.71
CA GLU A 274 24.36 -12.60 7.21
C GLU A 274 25.29 -12.71 5.99
N PRO A 275 26.12 -13.79 5.90
CA PRO A 275 27.01 -14.00 4.76
C PRO A 275 26.25 -14.05 3.42
N GLU A 276 25.07 -14.66 3.40
CA GLU A 276 24.20 -14.83 2.23
C GLU A 276 23.27 -13.65 1.98
N TYR A 277 23.40 -12.52 2.67
CA TYR A 277 22.57 -11.34 2.43
C TYR A 277 22.65 -10.92 0.96
N ALA A 278 21.62 -11.27 0.22
CA ALA A 278 21.56 -11.18 -1.25
C ALA A 278 21.88 -9.78 -1.79
N PHE A 279 21.60 -8.74 -1.01
CA PHE A 279 21.86 -7.36 -1.40
C PHE A 279 23.33 -7.05 -1.70
N ARG A 280 24.29 -7.75 -1.03
CA ARG A 280 25.73 -7.61 -1.25
C ARG A 280 26.18 -8.14 -2.59
N TYR A 281 25.46 -9.11 -3.15
CA TYR A 281 25.84 -9.84 -4.35
C TYR A 281 25.13 -9.32 -5.59
N ARG A 282 24.42 -8.20 -5.45
CA ARG A 282 23.75 -7.55 -6.59
C ARG A 282 24.78 -7.13 -7.62
N ARG A 283 24.40 -7.37 -8.87
CA ARG A 283 25.19 -7.05 -10.08
C ARG A 283 24.39 -6.08 -10.97
N PRO A 284 24.25 -4.78 -10.58
CA PRO A 284 23.42 -3.82 -11.32
C PRO A 284 23.79 -3.73 -12.80
N GLU A 285 25.08 -3.93 -13.13
CA GLU A 285 25.58 -3.95 -14.51
C GLU A 285 24.99 -5.08 -15.37
N LEU A 286 24.43 -6.14 -14.76
CA LEU A 286 23.76 -7.22 -15.47
C LEU A 286 22.26 -6.97 -15.67
N TYR A 287 21.70 -5.97 -14.99
CA TYR A 287 20.25 -5.75 -14.93
C TYR A 287 19.74 -4.75 -15.97
N HIS A 288 20.62 -4.28 -16.87
CA HIS A 288 20.24 -3.31 -17.89
C HIS A 288 19.02 -3.75 -18.71
N SER A 289 18.93 -5.03 -19.04
CA SER A 289 17.78 -5.60 -19.77
C SER A 289 16.43 -5.46 -19.06
N LEU A 290 16.43 -5.27 -17.72
CA LEU A 290 15.21 -5.04 -16.95
C LEU A 290 14.67 -3.61 -17.09
N THR A 291 15.52 -2.68 -17.56
CA THR A 291 15.18 -1.26 -17.70
C THR A 291 14.93 -0.85 -19.15
N VAL A 292 15.12 -1.77 -20.08
CA VAL A 292 14.89 -1.54 -21.52
C VAL A 292 13.43 -1.91 -21.82
N GLU A 293 12.69 -0.96 -22.39
CA GLU A 293 11.35 -1.24 -22.91
C GLU A 293 11.44 -2.31 -24.00
N THR A 294 10.84 -3.46 -23.76
CA THR A 294 10.62 -4.45 -24.81
C THR A 294 9.31 -4.06 -25.50
N PRO A 295 9.32 -3.69 -26.79
CA PRO A 295 8.11 -3.35 -27.50
C PRO A 295 7.06 -4.47 -27.32
N PRO A 296 5.78 -4.16 -27.06
CA PRO A 296 4.73 -5.16 -26.87
C PRO A 296 4.64 -6.18 -28.01
N THR A 297 4.96 -5.75 -29.24
CA THR A 297 5.03 -6.59 -30.44
C THR A 297 6.10 -7.67 -30.37
N ASP A 298 7.25 -7.38 -29.77
CA ASP A 298 8.36 -8.34 -29.64
C ASP A 298 8.10 -9.36 -28.52
N LEU A 299 7.47 -8.94 -27.44
CA LEU A 299 6.98 -9.83 -26.38
C LEU A 299 5.94 -10.79 -26.92
N LEU A 300 4.95 -10.31 -27.67
CA LEU A 300 3.93 -11.14 -28.28
C LEU A 300 4.55 -12.17 -29.24
N ARG A 301 5.52 -11.77 -30.07
CA ARG A 301 6.24 -12.69 -31.00
C ARG A 301 7.05 -13.74 -30.27
N LYS A 302 7.77 -13.40 -29.21
CA LYS A 302 8.54 -14.36 -28.40
C LYS A 302 7.67 -15.44 -27.76
N HIS A 303 6.41 -15.13 -27.46
CA HIS A 303 5.46 -16.06 -26.87
C HIS A 303 4.41 -16.60 -27.86
N GLY A 304 4.65 -16.51 -29.18
CA GLY A 304 3.77 -17.02 -30.22
C GLY A 304 2.51 -16.18 -30.45
N GLY A 305 2.44 -14.99 -29.87
CA GLY A 305 1.33 -14.06 -30.06
C GLY A 305 1.41 -13.33 -31.41
N LYS A 306 0.26 -12.91 -31.93
CA LYS A 306 0.12 -12.12 -33.14
C LYS A 306 -0.41 -10.75 -32.84
N THR A 307 0.06 -9.76 -33.57
CA THR A 307 -0.46 -8.38 -33.46
C THR A 307 -1.85 -8.27 -34.09
N GLY A 308 -2.62 -7.26 -33.70
CA GLY A 308 -3.92 -7.01 -34.31
C GLY A 308 -3.88 -6.78 -35.82
N ALA A 309 -2.74 -6.30 -36.37
CA ALA A 309 -2.54 -6.17 -37.81
C ALA A 309 -2.34 -7.55 -38.47
N GLU A 310 -1.60 -8.45 -37.86
CA GLU A 310 -1.38 -9.82 -38.35
C GLU A 310 -2.69 -10.64 -38.27
N LEU A 311 -3.50 -10.47 -37.22
CA LEU A 311 -4.82 -11.12 -37.12
C LEU A 311 -5.80 -10.59 -38.17
N LYS A 312 -5.82 -9.27 -38.45
CA LYS A 312 -6.64 -8.71 -39.53
C LYS A 312 -6.20 -9.19 -40.90
N ALA A 313 -4.89 -9.38 -41.15
CA ALA A 313 -4.39 -9.95 -42.41
C ALA A 313 -4.75 -11.40 -42.62
N GLU A 314 -5.03 -12.16 -41.55
CA GLU A 314 -5.48 -13.55 -41.58
C GLU A 314 -7.01 -13.68 -41.62
N GLY A 315 -7.77 -12.60 -41.70
CA GLY A 315 -9.22 -12.59 -41.78
C GLY A 315 -9.96 -13.02 -40.49
N LYS A 316 -9.31 -12.84 -39.36
CA LYS A 316 -9.85 -13.09 -38.01
C LYS A 316 -10.14 -11.85 -37.23
#